data_4dbed44bdfd98cbd0a54abe6ec9c9fb5
#
_entry.id   4dbed44bdfd98cbd0a54abe6ec9c9fb5
#
_cell.length_a   1.000
_cell.length_b   1.000
_cell.length_c   1.000
_cell.angle_alpha   90.00
_cell.angle_beta   90.00
_cell.angle_gamma   90.00
#
_symmetry.space_group_name_H-M   'P 1'
#
loop_
_entity.id
_entity.type
_entity.pdbx_description
1 polymer ?
#
loop_
_entity_poly.entity_id
_entity_poly.type
_entity_poly.pdbx_seq_one_letter_code
_entity_poly.pdbx_strand_id
1 'polypeptide(L)'
;MSYASRIGLMFVFVGAGIGATAIALEAQNDAPNPYRTVPGVWAALPDGRDWGSTSLVEVSPDGETIWAVDRCGTNDCIGRVENGSGQYDDLDVVFQFNKQGRILNQFGAGMFAWPHGIDVDDDGNVWVVDARGNEELMRGHQVIKFSPDGEVLLRLGTAGVAGRTRTTLDQPNDVLVTPEGDIFVADGHPGNGNNRIVKYSSDGRY
;
A
#
# COMPACT_ATOMS: atom_id res chain seq x y z
N MET A 1 -84.12 -1.04 40.62
CA MET A 1 -83.11 -0.03 40.24
C MET A 1 -81.85 -0.34 41.03
N SER A 2 -80.89 -0.97 40.44
CA SER A 2 -79.63 -1.35 41.10
C SER A 2 -78.47 -0.91 40.21
N TYR A 3 -77.69 0.04 40.70
CA TYR A 3 -76.46 0.48 40.06
C TYR A 3 -75.29 -0.43 40.46
N ALA A 4 -74.78 -1.17 39.53
CA ALA A 4 -73.55 -1.98 39.71
C ALA A 4 -72.33 -1.09 39.41
N SER A 5 -71.53 -0.83 40.42
CA SER A 5 -70.23 -0.13 40.32
C SER A 5 -69.18 -1.08 39.78
N ARG A 6 -68.59 -0.76 38.65
CA ARG A 6 -67.42 -1.46 38.10
C ARG A 6 -66.14 -0.77 38.62
N ILE A 7 -65.44 -1.48 39.48
CA ILE A 7 -64.10 -1.11 39.91
C ILE A 7 -63.14 -1.56 38.81
N GLY A 8 -62.58 -0.62 38.10
CA GLY A 8 -61.50 -0.85 37.15
C GLY A 8 -60.17 -1.01 37.85
N LEU A 9 -59.59 -2.19 37.75
CA LEU A 9 -58.24 -2.45 38.26
C LEU A 9 -57.20 -1.92 37.24
N MET A 10 -56.51 -0.85 37.61
CA MET A 10 -55.46 -0.25 36.79
C MET A 10 -54.14 -0.94 37.11
N PHE A 11 -53.64 -1.75 36.18
CA PHE A 11 -52.31 -2.33 36.28
C PHE A 11 -51.27 -1.31 35.81
N VAL A 12 -50.49 -0.82 36.75
CA VAL A 12 -49.30 -0.01 36.44
C VAL A 12 -48.12 -0.97 36.13
N PHE A 13 -47.77 -1.09 34.87
CA PHE A 13 -46.53 -1.74 34.51
C PHE A 13 -45.36 -0.78 34.76
N VAL A 14 -44.59 -1.02 35.80
CA VAL A 14 -43.27 -0.43 35.98
C VAL A 14 -42.30 -1.22 35.13
N GLY A 15 -42.00 -0.73 33.94
CA GLY A 15 -40.93 -1.25 33.10
C GLY A 15 -39.58 -0.82 33.68
N ALA A 16 -38.91 -1.75 34.34
CA ALA A 16 -37.49 -1.55 34.68
C ALA A 16 -36.67 -1.63 33.37
N GLY A 17 -36.37 -0.46 32.80
CA GLY A 17 -35.40 -0.34 31.72
C GLY A 17 -34.01 -0.66 32.25
N ILE A 18 -33.50 -1.89 31.93
CA ILE A 18 -32.08 -2.20 32.10
C ILE A 18 -31.36 -1.44 31.01
N GLY A 19 -30.86 -0.25 31.32
CA GLY A 19 -29.93 0.47 30.46
C GLY A 19 -28.65 -0.34 30.38
N ALA A 20 -28.45 -1.06 29.27
CA ALA A 20 -27.14 -1.61 28.93
C ALA A 20 -26.24 -0.42 28.60
N THR A 21 -25.46 0.04 29.55
CA THR A 21 -24.30 0.88 29.28
C THR A 21 -23.30 0.03 28.50
N ALA A 22 -23.22 0.27 27.19
CA ALA A 22 -22.10 -0.24 26.38
C ALA A 22 -20.83 0.42 26.95
N ILE A 23 -20.05 -0.34 27.70
CA ILE A 23 -18.69 0.05 28.04
C ILE A 23 -17.93 -0.08 26.72
N ALA A 24 -17.64 1.04 26.09
CA ALA A 24 -16.63 1.08 25.03
C ALA A 24 -15.31 0.71 25.68
N LEU A 25 -14.87 -0.53 25.49
CA LEU A 25 -13.49 -0.92 25.75
C LEU A 25 -12.64 -0.20 24.71
N GLU A 26 -12.19 1.00 25.04
CA GLU A 26 -11.06 1.57 24.33
C GLU A 26 -9.90 0.63 24.57
N ALA A 27 -9.37 0.06 23.50
CA ALA A 27 -8.14 -0.70 23.54
C ALA A 27 -6.99 0.29 23.81
N GLN A 28 -6.80 0.60 25.08
CA GLN A 28 -5.66 1.40 25.53
C GLN A 28 -4.42 0.53 25.50
N ASN A 29 -3.50 0.85 24.61
CA ASN A 29 -2.18 0.26 24.64
C ASN A 29 -1.35 0.99 25.70
N ASP A 30 -1.48 0.55 26.94
CA ASP A 30 -0.76 1.11 28.10
C ASP A 30 0.71 0.62 28.19
N ALA A 31 1.14 -0.23 27.27
CA ALA A 31 2.51 -0.69 27.22
C ALA A 31 3.45 0.49 26.91
N PRO A 32 4.57 0.63 27.64
CA PRO A 32 5.56 1.64 27.30
C PRO A 32 6.02 1.47 25.87
N ASN A 33 6.05 2.56 25.10
CA ASN A 33 6.58 2.51 23.75
C ASN A 33 8.10 2.18 23.82
N PRO A 34 8.54 0.99 23.35
CA PRO A 34 9.96 0.61 23.38
C PRO A 34 10.79 1.36 22.35
N TYR A 35 10.14 2.13 21.46
CA TYR A 35 10.79 2.85 20.39
C TYR A 35 10.91 4.34 20.74
N ARG A 36 11.97 4.95 20.26
CA ARG A 36 12.14 6.40 20.30
C ARG A 36 12.31 6.94 18.89
N THR A 37 11.77 8.12 18.63
CA THR A 37 12.07 8.85 17.39
C THR A 37 13.52 9.27 17.40
N VAL A 38 14.27 8.91 16.36
CA VAL A 38 15.62 9.42 16.11
C VAL A 38 15.48 10.65 15.22
N PRO A 39 15.84 11.83 15.71
CA PRO A 39 15.75 13.03 14.88
C PRO A 39 16.84 13.01 13.79
N GLY A 40 16.53 13.63 12.66
CA GLY A 40 17.43 13.75 11.52
C GLY A 40 17.03 12.80 10.38
N VAL A 41 17.75 12.94 9.29
CA VAL A 41 17.55 12.11 8.10
C VAL A 41 18.43 10.86 8.24
N TRP A 42 17.79 9.69 8.34
CA TRP A 42 18.53 8.42 8.37
C TRP A 42 19.19 8.12 7.02
N ALA A 43 18.46 8.37 5.91
CA ALA A 43 18.92 8.14 4.55
C ALA A 43 18.63 9.38 3.70
N ALA A 44 19.63 9.90 3.01
CA ALA A 44 19.47 11.00 2.05
C ALA A 44 19.34 10.44 0.64
N LEU A 45 18.45 11.03 -0.15
CA LEU A 45 18.34 10.74 -1.57
C LEU A 45 19.43 11.48 -2.38
N PRO A 46 19.73 11.01 -3.61
CA PRO A 46 20.73 11.66 -4.46
C PRO A 46 20.39 13.13 -4.75
N ASP A 47 21.43 13.93 -5.04
CA ASP A 47 21.32 15.32 -5.49
C ASP A 47 20.58 16.26 -4.54
N GLY A 48 20.46 15.89 -3.26
CA GLY A 48 19.78 16.69 -2.24
C GLY A 48 18.25 16.69 -2.41
N ARG A 49 17.70 15.75 -3.16
CA ARG A 49 16.26 15.58 -3.32
C ARG A 49 15.62 15.24 -1.98
N ASP A 50 14.52 15.91 -1.67
CA ASP A 50 13.68 15.54 -0.53
C ASP A 50 12.95 14.23 -0.78
N TRP A 51 12.66 13.49 0.30
CA TRP A 51 11.76 12.36 0.25
C TRP A 51 10.35 12.84 -0.08
N GLY A 52 9.73 12.18 -1.05
CA GLY A 52 8.31 12.30 -1.32
C GLY A 52 7.46 11.42 -0.40
N SER A 53 6.25 11.12 -0.82
CA SER A 53 5.42 10.14 -0.13
C SER A 53 6.01 8.75 -0.28
N THR A 54 6.56 8.20 0.80
CA THR A 54 7.05 6.83 0.89
C THR A 54 6.01 6.01 1.62
N SER A 55 5.38 5.08 0.91
CA SER A 55 4.25 4.32 1.46
C SER A 55 4.68 3.05 2.18
N LEU A 56 5.69 2.36 1.67
CA LEU A 56 6.19 1.11 2.24
C LEU A 56 7.71 1.03 2.19
N VAL A 57 8.24 0.28 3.14
CA VAL A 57 9.63 -0.17 3.20
C VAL A 57 9.63 -1.68 3.45
N GLU A 58 10.64 -2.37 2.94
CA GLU A 58 10.79 -3.81 3.13
C GLU A 58 12.23 -4.14 3.50
N VAL A 59 12.39 -5.15 4.34
CA VAL A 59 13.71 -5.65 4.76
C VAL A 59 14.08 -6.84 3.91
N SER A 60 15.30 -6.87 3.38
CA SER A 60 15.79 -8.04 2.64
C SER A 60 15.74 -9.31 3.50
N PRO A 61 15.57 -10.50 2.92
CA PRO A 61 15.44 -11.76 3.65
C PRO A 61 16.62 -12.06 4.59
N ASP A 62 17.82 -11.56 4.28
CA ASP A 62 19.00 -11.68 5.13
C ASP A 62 19.00 -10.72 6.35
N GLY A 63 18.06 -9.77 6.39
CA GLY A 63 17.96 -8.76 7.43
C GLY A 63 19.05 -7.68 7.39
N GLU A 64 19.85 -7.59 6.32
CA GLU A 64 21.02 -6.70 6.27
C GLU A 64 20.75 -5.40 5.52
N THR A 65 19.77 -5.39 4.60
CA THR A 65 19.45 -4.22 3.81
C THR A 65 17.97 -3.86 3.87
N ILE A 66 17.64 -2.63 3.53
CA ILE A 66 16.28 -2.09 3.55
C ILE A 66 15.98 -1.53 2.17
N TRP A 67 14.87 -1.94 1.61
CA TRP A 67 14.34 -1.41 0.38
C TRP A 67 13.24 -0.38 0.66
N ALA A 68 13.20 0.68 -0.12
CA ALA A 68 12.15 1.69 -0.07
C ALA A 68 11.83 2.23 -1.45
N VAL A 69 10.60 2.70 -1.62
CA VAL A 69 10.19 3.42 -2.83
C VAL A 69 9.85 4.85 -2.51
N ASP A 70 10.30 5.77 -3.37
CA ASP A 70 10.01 7.20 -3.28
C ASP A 70 9.15 7.65 -4.45
N ARG A 71 8.20 8.53 -4.20
CA ARG A 71 7.34 9.12 -5.23
C ARG A 71 7.95 10.41 -5.79
N CYS A 72 9.18 10.31 -6.29
CA CYS A 72 9.86 11.39 -7.01
C CYS A 72 9.94 12.72 -6.23
N GLY A 73 10.09 12.65 -4.91
CA GLY A 73 10.13 13.83 -4.04
C GLY A 73 8.76 14.51 -3.85
N THR A 74 7.68 13.92 -4.35
CA THR A 74 6.31 14.45 -4.27
C THR A 74 5.30 13.36 -3.86
N ASN A 75 4.08 13.42 -4.31
CA ASN A 75 3.08 12.35 -4.09
C ASN A 75 2.87 11.45 -5.32
N ASP A 76 3.46 11.74 -6.44
CA ASP A 76 3.44 10.92 -7.66
C ASP A 76 4.67 11.20 -8.52
N CYS A 77 4.93 10.32 -9.48
CA CYS A 77 5.97 10.46 -10.49
C CYS A 77 5.40 10.87 -11.86
N ILE A 78 4.15 11.29 -11.89
CA ILE A 78 3.53 11.86 -13.09
C ILE A 78 3.90 13.33 -13.13
N GLY A 79 5.00 13.67 -13.81
CA GLY A 79 5.47 15.04 -13.88
C GLY A 79 4.36 16.00 -14.31
N ARG A 80 4.14 17.06 -13.54
CA ARG A 80 3.37 18.19 -14.02
C ARG A 80 4.21 18.88 -15.08
N VAL A 81 3.88 18.59 -16.31
CA VAL A 81 4.51 19.17 -17.46
C VAL A 81 4.02 20.63 -17.58
N GLU A 82 4.67 21.55 -16.89
CA GLU A 82 4.46 22.97 -17.22
C GLU A 82 5.10 23.33 -18.57
N ASN A 83 6.01 22.53 -19.10
CA ASN A 83 6.74 22.80 -20.34
C ASN A 83 7.11 21.56 -21.19
N GLY A 84 6.42 20.43 -21.06
CA GLY A 84 6.54 19.32 -22.03
C GLY A 84 7.71 18.33 -21.82
N SER A 85 8.49 18.45 -20.77
CA SER A 85 9.48 17.43 -20.39
C SER A 85 9.09 16.80 -19.06
N GLY A 86 9.00 15.47 -19.03
CA GLY A 86 8.70 14.71 -17.81
C GLY A 86 9.77 14.96 -16.75
N GLN A 87 9.53 15.88 -15.85
CA GLN A 87 10.47 16.34 -14.80
C GLN A 87 10.96 15.22 -13.88
N TYR A 88 10.35 14.02 -13.95
CA TYR A 88 10.67 12.89 -13.08
C TYR A 88 11.10 11.62 -13.83
N ASP A 89 11.25 11.69 -15.15
CA ASP A 89 11.60 10.51 -15.96
C ASP A 89 13.02 10.01 -15.71
N ASP A 90 13.90 10.87 -15.21
CA ASP A 90 15.30 10.53 -14.89
C ASP A 90 15.51 10.20 -13.39
N LEU A 91 14.45 10.22 -12.57
CA LEU A 91 14.56 9.97 -11.14
C LEU A 91 14.35 8.50 -10.81
N ASP A 92 15.35 7.88 -10.19
CA ASP A 92 15.18 6.57 -9.61
C ASP A 92 14.16 6.61 -8.46
N VAL A 93 13.38 5.55 -8.35
CA VAL A 93 12.23 5.41 -7.46
C VAL A 93 12.50 4.35 -6.40
N VAL A 94 13.21 3.28 -6.75
CA VAL A 94 13.51 2.15 -5.88
C VAL A 94 14.92 2.29 -5.35
N PHE A 95 15.07 2.19 -4.03
CA PHE A 95 16.34 2.36 -3.34
C PHE A 95 16.62 1.21 -2.40
N GLN A 96 17.86 0.72 -2.40
CA GLN A 96 18.39 -0.21 -1.42
C GLN A 96 19.35 0.54 -0.48
N PHE A 97 19.15 0.39 0.82
CA PHE A 97 19.98 1.00 1.84
C PHE A 97 20.63 -0.05 2.74
N ASN A 98 21.83 0.24 3.22
CA ASN A 98 22.36 -0.48 4.37
C ASN A 98 21.76 0.06 5.69
N LYS A 99 22.09 -0.60 6.80
CA LYS A 99 21.61 -0.21 8.15
C LYS A 99 22.01 1.20 8.57
N GLN A 100 23.01 1.80 7.93
CA GLN A 100 23.47 3.16 8.19
C GLN A 100 22.83 4.20 7.27
N GLY A 101 21.87 3.81 6.42
CA GLY A 101 21.15 4.69 5.50
C GLY A 101 21.96 5.08 4.25
N ARG A 102 23.05 4.39 3.95
CA ARG A 102 23.79 4.59 2.71
C ARG A 102 23.13 3.80 1.57
N ILE A 103 22.89 4.45 0.45
CA ILE A 103 22.39 3.83 -0.77
C ILE A 103 23.42 2.79 -1.27
N LEU A 104 22.95 1.59 -1.51
CA LEU A 104 23.71 0.48 -2.10
C LEU A 104 23.35 0.29 -3.57
N ASN A 105 22.06 0.45 -3.89
CA ASN A 105 21.55 0.37 -5.25
C ASN A 105 20.34 1.28 -5.42
N GLN A 106 20.07 1.71 -6.66
CA GLN A 106 18.90 2.50 -7.04
C GLN A 106 18.54 2.26 -8.50
N PHE A 107 17.24 2.25 -8.82
CA PHE A 107 16.73 2.06 -10.17
C PHE A 107 15.28 2.50 -10.31
N GLY A 108 14.73 2.36 -11.52
CA GLY A 108 13.30 2.54 -11.81
C GLY A 108 12.95 3.90 -12.37
N ALA A 109 13.94 4.68 -12.82
CA ALA A 109 13.70 5.94 -13.52
C ALA A 109 12.76 5.75 -14.71
N GLY A 110 11.77 6.62 -14.83
CA GLY A 110 10.80 6.60 -15.93
C GLY A 110 9.81 5.43 -15.95
N MET A 111 9.82 4.56 -14.94
CA MET A 111 9.03 3.32 -14.96
C MET A 111 7.71 3.41 -14.21
N PHE A 112 7.55 4.38 -13.33
CA PHE A 112 6.44 4.46 -12.38
C PHE A 112 5.63 5.74 -12.56
N ALA A 113 4.34 5.64 -12.27
CA ALA A 113 3.43 6.76 -12.14
C ALA A 113 3.10 7.05 -10.68
N TRP A 114 2.76 6.01 -9.91
CA TRP A 114 2.39 6.15 -8.50
C TRP A 114 2.80 4.90 -7.71
N PRO A 115 4.10 4.72 -7.47
CA PRO A 115 4.59 3.56 -6.72
C PRO A 115 3.98 3.54 -5.33
N HIS A 116 3.48 2.37 -4.89
CA HIS A 116 2.67 2.26 -3.68
C HIS A 116 3.12 1.15 -2.74
N GLY A 117 3.28 -0.07 -3.22
CA GLY A 117 3.66 -1.24 -2.46
C GLY A 117 5.04 -1.77 -2.83
N ILE A 118 5.69 -2.47 -1.90
CA ILE A 118 6.96 -3.16 -2.12
C ILE A 118 6.98 -4.45 -1.32
N ASP A 119 7.56 -5.50 -1.90
CA ASP A 119 7.91 -6.76 -1.25
C ASP A 119 9.27 -7.24 -1.77
N VAL A 120 9.97 -8.05 -0.99
CA VAL A 120 11.23 -8.68 -1.39
C VAL A 120 11.12 -10.18 -1.17
N ASP A 121 11.12 -10.95 -2.24
CA ASP A 121 11.01 -12.41 -2.17
C ASP A 121 12.27 -13.08 -1.60
N ASP A 122 12.18 -14.38 -1.27
CA ASP A 122 13.26 -15.14 -0.66
C ASP A 122 14.53 -15.24 -1.54
N ASP A 123 14.39 -15.01 -2.85
CA ASP A 123 15.50 -14.94 -3.81
C ASP A 123 16.13 -13.53 -3.87
N GLY A 124 15.58 -12.57 -3.12
CA GLY A 124 16.03 -11.17 -3.09
C GLY A 124 15.49 -10.31 -4.23
N ASN A 125 14.55 -10.81 -5.04
CA ASN A 125 13.94 -10.00 -6.09
C ASN A 125 12.94 -9.01 -5.48
N VAL A 126 12.89 -7.82 -6.06
CA VAL A 126 12.10 -6.69 -5.56
C VAL A 126 10.82 -6.58 -6.37
N TRP A 127 9.69 -6.60 -5.68
CA TRP A 127 8.38 -6.44 -6.26
C TRP A 127 7.84 -5.05 -5.94
N VAL A 128 7.47 -4.29 -6.94
CA VAL A 128 6.96 -2.93 -6.76
C VAL A 128 5.60 -2.78 -7.42
N VAL A 129 4.65 -2.26 -6.65
CA VAL A 129 3.31 -1.94 -7.14
C VAL A 129 3.27 -0.53 -7.66
N ASP A 130 2.79 -0.35 -8.89
CA ASP A 130 2.49 0.96 -9.49
C ASP A 130 0.98 1.12 -9.59
N ALA A 131 0.38 1.84 -8.64
CA ALA A 131 -1.05 1.77 -8.39
C ALA A 131 -1.89 2.59 -9.38
N ARG A 132 -1.46 3.79 -9.73
CA ARG A 132 -2.19 4.68 -10.63
C ARG A 132 -1.35 5.01 -11.84
N GLY A 133 -2.02 5.31 -12.93
CA GLY A 133 -1.37 5.72 -14.14
C GLY A 133 -2.37 6.03 -15.24
N ASN A 134 -1.88 6.13 -16.44
CA ASN A 134 -2.69 6.31 -17.62
C ASN A 134 -2.07 5.65 -18.86
N GLU A 135 -2.89 5.44 -19.87
CA GLU A 135 -2.51 4.79 -21.12
C GLU A 135 -1.46 5.60 -21.90
N GLU A 136 -1.50 6.93 -21.83
CA GLU A 136 -0.55 7.80 -22.54
C GLU A 136 0.89 7.59 -22.07
N LEU A 137 1.08 7.43 -20.75
CA LEU A 137 2.39 7.17 -20.17
C LEU A 137 2.76 5.68 -20.18
N MET A 138 1.81 4.77 -20.41
CA MET A 138 1.97 3.33 -20.29
C MET A 138 2.57 2.92 -18.93
N ARG A 139 2.12 3.57 -17.85
CA ARG A 139 2.56 3.36 -16.45
C ARG A 139 1.35 3.22 -15.54
N GLY A 140 1.52 2.55 -14.40
CA GLY A 140 0.46 2.31 -13.42
C GLY A 140 -0.35 1.05 -13.70
N HIS A 141 -1.22 0.71 -12.74
CA HIS A 141 -2.11 -0.45 -12.75
C HIS A 141 -1.39 -1.78 -12.92
N GLN A 142 -0.16 -1.90 -12.39
CA GLN A 142 0.71 -3.06 -12.55
C GLN A 142 1.51 -3.37 -11.28
N VAL A 143 2.02 -4.59 -11.22
CA VAL A 143 3.08 -5.00 -10.29
C VAL A 143 4.28 -5.42 -11.15
N ILE A 144 5.47 -4.97 -10.78
CA ILE A 144 6.71 -5.25 -11.51
C ILE A 144 7.67 -5.98 -10.58
N LYS A 145 8.17 -7.14 -11.02
CA LYS A 145 9.27 -7.86 -10.38
C LYS A 145 10.58 -7.42 -11.00
N PHE A 146 11.55 -7.10 -10.16
CA PHE A 146 12.91 -6.77 -10.55
C PHE A 146 13.90 -7.77 -9.95
N SER A 147 15.02 -7.99 -10.63
CA SER A 147 16.19 -8.55 -9.97
C SER A 147 16.74 -7.57 -8.94
N PRO A 148 17.63 -8.01 -8.02
CA PRO A 148 18.30 -7.09 -7.09
C PRO A 148 19.05 -5.94 -7.78
N ASP A 149 19.46 -6.16 -9.03
CA ASP A 149 20.19 -5.18 -9.84
C ASP A 149 19.28 -4.25 -10.67
N GLY A 150 17.95 -4.44 -10.58
CA GLY A 150 16.95 -3.58 -11.25
C GLY A 150 16.55 -4.05 -12.65
N GLU A 151 16.89 -5.27 -13.08
CA GLU A 151 16.38 -5.84 -14.33
C GLU A 151 14.91 -6.28 -14.15
N VAL A 152 14.03 -5.94 -15.10
CA VAL A 152 12.63 -6.37 -15.08
C VAL A 152 12.53 -7.85 -15.41
N LEU A 153 12.02 -8.64 -14.47
CA LEU A 153 11.83 -10.08 -14.59
C LEU A 153 10.38 -10.47 -14.94
N LEU A 154 9.40 -9.74 -14.39
CA LEU A 154 7.96 -10.04 -14.60
C LEU A 154 7.13 -8.77 -14.49
N ARG A 155 6.00 -8.73 -15.20
CA ARG A 155 4.96 -7.71 -15.04
C ARG A 155 3.59 -8.39 -14.88
N LEU A 156 2.84 -7.99 -13.88
CA LEU A 156 1.44 -8.35 -13.67
C LEU A 156 0.58 -7.11 -13.89
N GLY A 157 -0.56 -7.26 -14.56
CA GLY A 157 -1.35 -6.14 -15.02
C GLY A 157 -0.93 -5.67 -16.42
N THR A 158 -1.66 -4.71 -16.97
CA THR A 158 -1.36 -4.05 -18.24
C THR A 158 -1.03 -2.59 -17.96
N ALA A 159 0.20 -2.19 -18.28
CA ALA A 159 0.70 -0.85 -17.96
C ALA A 159 -0.24 0.25 -18.47
N GLY A 160 -0.66 1.14 -17.58
CA GLY A 160 -1.56 2.25 -17.86
C GLY A 160 -3.04 1.88 -18.01
N VAL A 161 -3.40 0.61 -18.03
CA VAL A 161 -4.78 0.16 -18.30
C VAL A 161 -5.44 -0.35 -17.03
N ALA A 162 -6.38 0.44 -16.51
CA ALA A 162 -7.23 0.03 -15.40
C ALA A 162 -8.25 -1.03 -15.84
N GLY A 163 -8.49 -2.06 -15.03
CA GLY A 163 -9.53 -3.05 -15.35
C GLY A 163 -9.62 -4.20 -14.37
N ARG A 164 -10.66 -5.03 -14.52
CA ARG A 164 -10.98 -6.16 -13.65
C ARG A 164 -10.96 -7.49 -14.39
N THR A 165 -9.90 -7.76 -15.12
CA THR A 165 -9.74 -9.02 -15.85
C THR A 165 -8.63 -9.88 -15.22
N ARG A 166 -8.20 -10.92 -15.90
CA ARG A 166 -7.04 -11.74 -15.50
C ARG A 166 -5.71 -11.05 -15.80
N THR A 167 -5.72 -10.07 -16.71
CA THR A 167 -4.53 -9.38 -17.21
C THR A 167 -4.52 -7.88 -16.89
N THR A 168 -5.56 -7.38 -16.20
CA THR A 168 -5.64 -5.97 -15.79
C THR A 168 -5.94 -5.87 -14.31
N LEU A 169 -5.34 -4.87 -13.67
CA LEU A 169 -5.55 -4.46 -12.30
C LEU A 169 -6.17 -3.06 -12.28
N ASP A 170 -6.78 -2.66 -11.18
CA ASP A 170 -7.26 -1.29 -11.01
C ASP A 170 -6.88 -0.74 -9.65
N GLN A 171 -5.86 0.09 -9.65
CA GLN A 171 -5.25 0.67 -8.48
C GLN A 171 -4.77 -0.40 -7.46
N PRO A 172 -3.92 -1.35 -7.89
CA PRO A 172 -3.30 -2.26 -6.94
C PRO A 172 -2.50 -1.45 -5.92
N ASN A 173 -2.48 -1.88 -4.66
CA ASN A 173 -1.82 -1.11 -3.62
C ASN A 173 -0.76 -1.88 -2.84
N ASP A 174 -0.80 -3.21 -2.88
CA ASP A 174 0.18 -4.03 -2.20
C ASP A 174 0.40 -5.37 -2.90
N VAL A 175 1.54 -6.00 -2.65
CA VAL A 175 1.93 -7.32 -3.14
C VAL A 175 2.58 -8.10 -2.01
N LEU A 176 2.33 -9.40 -1.97
CA LEU A 176 3.00 -10.35 -1.06
C LEU A 176 3.37 -11.59 -1.85
N VAL A 177 4.61 -12.02 -1.72
CA VAL A 177 5.11 -13.27 -2.31
C VAL A 177 5.37 -14.28 -1.20
N THR A 178 4.77 -15.46 -1.31
CA THR A 178 5.00 -16.52 -0.32
C THR A 178 6.32 -17.25 -0.58
N PRO A 179 6.89 -17.97 0.41
CA PRO A 179 8.07 -18.80 0.20
C PRO A 179 7.90 -19.86 -0.90
N GLU A 180 6.67 -20.31 -1.16
CA GLU A 180 6.35 -21.23 -2.24
C GLU A 180 6.28 -20.55 -3.64
N GLY A 181 6.38 -19.22 -3.66
CA GLY A 181 6.35 -18.40 -4.87
C GLY A 181 4.93 -17.99 -5.33
N ASP A 182 3.88 -18.27 -4.55
CA ASP A 182 2.55 -17.74 -4.83
C ASP A 182 2.54 -16.22 -4.63
N ILE A 183 1.94 -15.48 -5.56
CA ILE A 183 1.91 -14.02 -5.56
C ILE A 183 0.48 -13.55 -5.25
N PHE A 184 0.32 -12.76 -4.21
CA PHE A 184 -0.95 -12.14 -3.85
C PHE A 184 -0.89 -10.64 -4.07
N VAL A 185 -1.86 -10.08 -4.79
CA VAL A 185 -1.94 -8.65 -5.07
C VAL A 185 -3.23 -8.09 -4.47
N ALA A 186 -3.12 -7.09 -3.61
CA ALA A 186 -4.24 -6.30 -3.16
C ALA A 186 -4.63 -5.32 -4.28
N ASP A 187 -5.67 -5.69 -5.05
CA ASP A 187 -6.10 -4.96 -6.24
C ASP A 187 -7.31 -4.09 -5.91
N GLY A 188 -7.03 -2.84 -5.60
CA GLY A 188 -8.00 -1.81 -5.27
C GLY A 188 -7.45 -0.74 -4.33
N HIS A 189 -8.02 0.46 -4.42
CA HIS A 189 -7.70 1.60 -3.55
C HIS A 189 -8.99 2.32 -3.17
N PRO A 190 -9.07 2.99 -1.97
CA PRO A 190 -10.28 3.69 -1.55
C PRO A 190 -10.84 4.65 -2.61
N GLY A 191 -12.14 4.54 -2.84
CA GLY A 191 -12.92 5.38 -3.74
C GLY A 191 -13.15 4.80 -5.13
N ASN A 192 -12.16 4.15 -5.71
CA ASN A 192 -12.25 3.45 -7.00
C ASN A 192 -11.31 2.25 -6.97
N GLY A 193 -11.51 1.27 -7.81
CA GLY A 193 -10.66 0.10 -7.87
C GLY A 193 -11.44 -1.20 -7.68
N ASN A 194 -10.75 -2.31 -7.81
CA ASN A 194 -11.40 -3.61 -7.90
C ASN A 194 -11.85 -4.20 -6.56
N ASN A 195 -11.30 -3.76 -5.44
CA ASN A 195 -11.59 -4.25 -4.10
C ASN A 195 -11.52 -5.78 -4.01
N ARG A 196 -10.41 -6.37 -4.46
CA ARG A 196 -10.18 -7.82 -4.46
C ARG A 196 -8.73 -8.16 -4.11
N ILE A 197 -8.51 -9.39 -3.69
CA ILE A 197 -7.17 -10.01 -3.66
C ILE A 197 -7.08 -10.92 -4.90
N VAL A 198 -6.00 -10.76 -5.66
CA VAL A 198 -5.72 -11.57 -6.84
C VAL A 198 -4.54 -12.49 -6.51
N LYS A 199 -4.67 -13.78 -6.85
CA LYS A 199 -3.58 -14.73 -6.73
C LYS A 199 -3.01 -15.06 -8.10
N TYR A 200 -1.69 -15.05 -8.21
CA TYR A 200 -0.94 -15.56 -9.35
C TYR A 200 0.03 -16.64 -8.90
N SER A 201 0.37 -17.55 -9.80
CA SER A 201 1.49 -18.47 -9.63
C SER A 201 2.84 -17.73 -9.81
N SER A 202 3.93 -18.36 -9.41
CA SER A 202 5.30 -17.80 -9.48
C SER A 202 5.72 -17.33 -10.88
N ASP A 203 5.13 -17.90 -11.94
CA ASP A 203 5.34 -17.50 -13.34
C ASP A 203 4.31 -16.45 -13.84
N GLY A 204 3.52 -15.86 -12.95
CA GLY A 204 2.56 -14.79 -13.25
C GLY A 204 1.24 -15.23 -13.87
N ARG A 205 0.90 -16.52 -13.83
CA ARG A 205 -0.43 -16.98 -14.30
C ARG A 205 -1.50 -16.76 -13.22
N TYR A 206 -2.62 -16.17 -13.65
CA TYR A 206 -3.81 -15.94 -12.83
C TYR A 206 -4.47 -17.27 -12.42
#